data_08c54bed2a0497eac31049bdd60d1594
#
_entry.id   08c54bed2a0497eac31049bdd60d1594
#
_cell.length_a   1.000
_cell.length_b   1.000
_cell.length_c   1.000
_cell.angle_alpha   90.00
_cell.angle_beta   90.00
_cell.angle_gamma   90.00
#
_symmetry.space_group_name_H-M   'P 1'
#
loop_
_entity.id
_entity.type
_entity.pdbx_description
1 polymer ?
#
loop_
_entity_poly.entity_id
_entity_poly.type
_entity_poly.pdbx_seq_one_letter_code
_entity_poly.pdbx_strand_id
1 'polypeptide(L)'
;MAANRNPFLEMDVTKLIGEFKVPGVDLDKMANAQRKNVEALTSANQLATEGFQAIARRQTEIMRQTFEEAGRTMRDMMEHSAPEDRMAKQTELAKTAFESALANMRELAEMVAKANSEAFDVINKRVAESLDELRDMIKKPAGRK
;
A
#
# COMPACT_ATOMS: atom_id res chain seq x y z
N MET A 1 -39.62 14.25 7.39
CA MET A 1 -38.37 14.46 6.68
C MET A 1 -38.19 13.35 5.67
N ALA A 2 -38.40 13.66 4.41
CA ALA A 2 -38.16 12.71 3.33
C ALA A 2 -36.63 12.48 3.21
N ALA A 3 -36.20 11.29 3.57
CA ALA A 3 -34.85 10.86 3.28
C ALA A 3 -34.64 10.96 1.77
N ASN A 4 -33.71 11.77 1.37
CA ASN A 4 -33.28 11.93 -0.03
C ASN A 4 -32.65 10.61 -0.48
N ARG A 5 -33.50 9.64 -0.81
CA ARG A 5 -33.05 8.37 -1.38
C ARG A 5 -32.57 8.66 -2.79
N ASN A 6 -31.27 8.51 -2.95
CA ASN A 6 -30.61 8.70 -4.22
C ASN A 6 -31.12 7.60 -5.18
N PRO A 7 -31.90 7.91 -6.22
CA PRO A 7 -32.48 6.89 -7.10
C PRO A 7 -31.40 6.07 -7.84
N PHE A 8 -30.16 6.56 -7.88
CA PHE A 8 -29.01 5.83 -8.43
C PHE A 8 -28.53 4.66 -7.53
N LEU A 9 -28.81 4.73 -6.22
CA LEU A 9 -28.44 3.66 -5.29
C LEU A 9 -29.45 2.52 -5.22
N GLU A 10 -30.69 2.78 -5.68
CA GLU A 10 -31.75 1.76 -5.76
C GLU A 10 -31.86 1.10 -7.14
N MET A 11 -31.11 1.60 -8.14
CA MET A 11 -31.01 0.89 -9.40
C MET A 11 -30.24 -0.42 -9.19
N ASP A 12 -31.01 -1.48 -9.10
CA ASP A 12 -30.46 -2.84 -9.08
C ASP A 12 -29.83 -3.12 -10.44
N VAL A 13 -28.53 -2.83 -10.51
CA VAL A 13 -27.71 -3.02 -11.71
C VAL A 13 -27.85 -4.46 -12.22
N THR A 14 -28.11 -5.40 -11.31
CA THR A 14 -28.35 -6.81 -11.62
C THR A 14 -29.62 -7.03 -12.42
N LYS A 15 -30.69 -6.26 -12.13
CA LYS A 15 -31.94 -6.31 -12.92
C LYS A 15 -31.80 -5.65 -14.29
N LEU A 16 -31.10 -4.51 -14.36
CA LEU A 16 -30.83 -3.84 -15.62
C LEU A 16 -29.99 -4.71 -16.57
N ILE A 17 -28.98 -5.39 -16.04
CA ILE A 17 -28.16 -6.34 -16.79
C ILE A 17 -28.97 -7.58 -17.20
N GLY A 18 -29.92 -8.01 -16.36
CA GLY A 18 -30.81 -9.15 -16.67
C GLY A 18 -31.80 -8.86 -17.79
N GLU A 19 -32.25 -7.59 -17.97
CA GLU A 19 -33.13 -7.18 -19.06
C GLU A 19 -32.39 -7.00 -20.40
N PHE A 20 -31.08 -6.67 -20.36
CA PHE A 20 -30.24 -6.56 -21.56
C PHE A 20 -29.48 -7.87 -21.81
N LYS A 21 -30.20 -8.92 -22.17
CA LYS A 21 -29.53 -10.14 -22.67
C LYS A 21 -28.94 -9.88 -24.04
N VAL A 22 -27.69 -9.45 -24.08
CA VAL A 22 -26.94 -9.33 -25.34
C VAL A 22 -26.52 -10.75 -25.75
N PRO A 23 -26.87 -11.21 -26.97
CA PRO A 23 -26.43 -12.51 -27.45
C PRO A 23 -24.89 -12.60 -27.46
N GLY A 24 -24.35 -13.62 -26.83
CA GLY A 24 -22.91 -13.88 -26.75
C GLY A 24 -22.21 -13.39 -25.49
N VAL A 25 -22.91 -12.74 -24.54
CA VAL A 25 -22.35 -12.30 -23.27
C VAL A 25 -22.83 -13.19 -22.14
N ASP A 26 -21.90 -13.84 -21.46
CA ASP A 26 -22.17 -14.62 -20.25
C ASP A 26 -22.20 -13.68 -19.04
N LEU A 27 -23.41 -13.39 -18.56
CA LEU A 27 -23.65 -12.48 -17.43
C LEU A 27 -23.03 -13.02 -16.13
N ASP A 28 -23.03 -14.33 -15.92
CA ASP A 28 -22.43 -14.96 -14.75
C ASP A 28 -20.91 -14.78 -14.72
N LYS A 29 -20.27 -14.90 -15.88
CA LYS A 29 -18.84 -14.64 -16.02
C LYS A 29 -18.51 -13.16 -15.79
N MET A 30 -19.33 -12.25 -16.30
CA MET A 30 -19.15 -10.80 -16.07
C MET A 30 -19.33 -10.46 -14.59
N ALA A 31 -20.33 -10.97 -13.93
CA ALA A 31 -20.55 -10.76 -12.50
C ALA A 31 -19.40 -11.32 -11.68
N ASN A 32 -18.89 -12.49 -12.04
CA ASN A 32 -17.73 -13.12 -11.42
C ASN A 32 -16.45 -12.30 -11.62
N ALA A 33 -16.21 -11.79 -12.83
CA ALA A 33 -15.09 -10.92 -13.14
C ALA A 33 -15.14 -9.62 -12.32
N GLN A 34 -16.32 -9.02 -12.19
CA GLN A 34 -16.52 -7.82 -11.40
C GLN A 34 -16.26 -8.08 -9.91
N ARG A 35 -16.72 -9.19 -9.38
CA ARG A 35 -16.42 -9.59 -8.00
C ARG A 35 -14.92 -9.72 -7.76
N LYS A 36 -14.21 -10.39 -8.66
CA LYS A 36 -12.75 -10.53 -8.61
C LYS A 36 -12.03 -9.19 -8.69
N ASN A 37 -12.54 -8.26 -9.48
CA ASN A 37 -11.99 -6.92 -9.56
C ASN A 37 -12.12 -6.17 -8.22
N VAL A 38 -13.29 -6.25 -7.59
CA VAL A 38 -13.52 -5.66 -6.26
C VAL A 38 -12.63 -6.31 -5.21
N GLU A 39 -12.49 -7.63 -5.22
CA GLU A 39 -11.61 -8.37 -4.32
C GLU A 39 -10.14 -7.93 -4.50
N ALA A 40 -9.67 -7.77 -5.73
CA ALA A 40 -8.32 -7.31 -6.03
C ALA A 40 -8.07 -5.87 -5.54
N LEU A 41 -9.02 -4.95 -5.77
CA LEU A 41 -8.93 -3.58 -5.28
C LEU A 41 -8.93 -3.51 -3.75
N THR A 42 -9.77 -4.31 -3.11
CA THR A 42 -9.83 -4.40 -1.64
C THR A 42 -8.51 -4.94 -1.09
N SER A 43 -7.96 -5.98 -1.69
CA SER A 43 -6.68 -6.55 -1.30
C SER A 43 -5.52 -5.55 -1.49
N ALA A 44 -5.48 -4.85 -2.62
CA ALA A 44 -4.47 -3.83 -2.89
C ALA A 44 -4.56 -2.67 -1.87
N ASN A 45 -5.77 -2.23 -1.54
CA ASN A 45 -6.02 -1.21 -0.52
C ASN A 45 -5.57 -1.67 0.87
N GLN A 46 -5.85 -2.91 1.22
CA GLN A 46 -5.43 -3.49 2.49
C GLN A 46 -3.89 -3.53 2.59
N LEU A 47 -3.20 -4.00 1.55
CA LEU A 47 -1.73 -4.02 1.50
C LEU A 47 -1.14 -2.62 1.61
N ALA A 48 -1.72 -1.64 0.92
CA ALA A 48 -1.28 -0.25 1.02
C ALA A 48 -1.47 0.31 2.43
N THR A 49 -2.58 0.00 3.08
CA THR A 49 -2.87 0.42 4.47
C THR A 49 -1.93 -0.24 5.46
N GLU A 50 -1.69 -1.53 5.34
CA GLU A 50 -0.74 -2.27 6.19
C GLU A 50 0.69 -1.74 6.01
N GLY A 51 1.09 -1.46 4.77
CA GLY A 51 2.38 -0.85 4.46
C GLY A 51 2.52 0.53 5.09
N PHE A 52 1.51 1.37 4.99
CA PHE A 52 1.49 2.69 5.62
C PHE A 52 1.59 2.61 7.14
N GLN A 53 0.85 1.69 7.76
CA GLN A 53 0.92 1.47 9.21
C GLN A 53 2.31 0.99 9.64
N ALA A 54 2.93 0.10 8.88
CA ALA A 54 4.29 -0.37 9.14
C ALA A 54 5.31 0.78 9.09
N ILE A 55 5.20 1.66 8.10
CA ILE A 55 6.04 2.85 7.95
C ILE A 55 5.84 3.80 9.15
N ALA A 56 4.61 4.06 9.55
CA ALA A 56 4.31 4.91 10.71
C ALA A 56 4.89 4.36 12.01
N ARG A 57 4.78 3.05 12.24
CA ARG A 57 5.39 2.38 13.39
C ARG A 57 6.92 2.50 13.36
N ARG A 58 7.52 2.31 12.20
CA ARG A 58 8.97 2.43 12.04
C ARG A 58 9.46 3.85 12.28
N GLN A 59 8.75 4.86 11.80
CA GLN A 59 9.05 6.26 12.08
C GLN A 59 9.01 6.56 13.58
N THR A 60 8.00 6.07 14.28
CA THR A 60 7.88 6.24 15.73
C THR A 60 9.05 5.58 16.47
N GLU A 61 9.44 4.39 16.04
CA GLU A 61 10.59 3.68 16.60
C GLU A 61 11.92 4.42 16.35
N ILE A 62 12.12 4.92 15.16
CA ILE A 62 13.30 5.73 14.80
C ILE A 62 13.37 6.99 15.69
N MET A 63 12.24 7.69 15.87
CA MET A 63 12.18 8.84 16.77
C MET A 63 12.56 8.45 18.21
N ARG A 64 12.01 7.38 18.72
CA ARG A 64 12.34 6.90 20.07
C ARG A 64 13.82 6.57 20.21
N GLN A 65 14.39 5.86 19.25
CA GLN A 65 15.82 5.53 19.22
C GLN A 65 16.68 6.80 19.18
N THR A 66 16.33 7.76 18.33
CA THR A 66 17.03 9.02 18.21
C THR A 66 17.04 9.82 19.53
N PHE A 67 15.90 9.86 20.23
CA PHE A 67 15.82 10.49 21.54
C PHE A 67 16.65 9.76 22.61
N GLU A 68 16.65 8.44 22.62
CA GLU A 68 17.46 7.64 23.53
C GLU A 68 18.95 7.84 23.28
N GLU A 69 19.38 7.85 22.03
CA GLU A 69 20.77 8.12 21.63
C GLU A 69 21.21 9.53 22.01
N ALA A 70 20.36 10.52 21.75
CA ALA A 70 20.62 11.89 22.17
C ALA A 70 20.80 12.03 23.69
N GLY A 71 19.97 11.32 24.46
CA GLY A 71 20.09 11.29 25.91
C GLY A 71 21.38 10.63 26.40
N ARG A 72 21.78 9.53 25.78
CA ARG A 72 23.07 8.86 26.08
C ARG A 72 24.24 9.77 25.75
N THR A 73 24.21 10.38 24.56
CA THR A 73 25.22 11.32 24.10
C THR A 73 25.41 12.49 25.08
N MET A 74 24.29 13.06 25.56
CA MET A 74 24.32 14.16 26.51
C MET A 74 24.95 13.75 27.83
N ARG A 75 24.64 12.56 28.35
CA ARG A 75 25.30 12.02 29.55
C ARG A 75 26.78 11.81 29.36
N ASP A 76 27.18 11.21 28.23
CA ASP A 76 28.58 10.95 27.91
C ASP A 76 29.38 12.26 27.80
N MET A 77 28.79 13.31 27.23
CA MET A 77 29.41 14.63 27.15
C MET A 77 29.56 15.29 28.50
N MET A 78 28.64 15.07 29.44
CA MET A 78 28.75 15.57 30.81
C MET A 78 29.84 14.88 31.63
N GLU A 79 30.12 13.62 31.36
CA GLU A 79 31.14 12.83 32.06
C GLU A 79 32.57 13.15 31.57
N HIS A 80 32.74 13.66 30.36
CA HIS A 80 34.04 14.01 29.80
C HIS A 80 34.42 15.47 30.11
N SER A 81 35.50 15.64 30.85
CA SER A 81 35.93 16.97 31.36
C SER A 81 36.92 17.73 30.46
N ALA A 82 37.59 17.03 29.51
CA ALA A 82 38.59 17.67 28.63
C ALA A 82 37.93 18.29 27.38
N PRO A 83 38.17 19.58 27.05
CA PRO A 83 37.57 20.26 25.88
C PRO A 83 37.92 19.61 24.55
N GLU A 84 39.14 19.06 24.39
CA GLU A 84 39.61 18.41 23.17
C GLU A 84 38.88 17.09 22.91
N ASP A 85 38.67 16.30 23.97
CA ASP A 85 37.94 15.05 23.91
C ASP A 85 36.46 15.26 23.59
N ARG A 86 35.88 16.36 24.13
CA ARG A 86 34.50 16.75 23.80
C ARG A 86 34.32 17.07 22.33
N MET A 87 35.29 17.78 21.74
CA MET A 87 35.23 18.20 20.34
C MET A 87 35.36 16.99 19.39
N ALA A 88 36.31 16.09 19.67
CA ALA A 88 36.50 14.86 18.93
C ALA A 88 35.24 13.97 18.99
N LYS A 89 34.69 13.81 20.19
CA LYS A 89 33.46 13.01 20.42
C LYS A 89 32.24 13.64 19.76
N GLN A 90 32.13 14.95 19.78
CA GLN A 90 31.03 15.68 19.12
C GLN A 90 31.08 15.50 17.60
N THR A 91 32.26 15.50 16.98
CA THR A 91 32.45 15.24 15.56
C THR A 91 32.08 13.80 15.21
N GLU A 92 32.49 12.83 16.00
CA GLU A 92 32.15 11.42 15.82
C GLU A 92 30.65 11.18 15.94
N LEU A 93 29.98 11.81 16.92
CA LEU A 93 28.57 11.73 17.12
C LEU A 93 27.78 12.35 15.97
N ALA A 94 28.21 13.49 15.44
CA ALA A 94 27.62 14.12 14.27
C ALA A 94 27.72 13.23 13.05
N LYS A 95 28.85 12.56 12.83
CA LYS A 95 29.05 11.59 11.76
C LYS A 95 28.11 10.39 11.91
N THR A 96 28.05 9.80 13.09
CA THR A 96 27.19 8.66 13.40
C THR A 96 25.70 9.03 13.23
N ALA A 97 25.29 10.19 13.70
CA ALA A 97 23.93 10.68 13.54
C ALA A 97 23.55 10.88 12.07
N PHE A 98 24.46 11.40 11.27
CA PHE A 98 24.27 11.58 9.83
C PHE A 98 24.15 10.23 9.11
N GLU A 99 25.03 9.28 9.40
CA GLU A 99 25.00 7.93 8.84
C GLU A 99 23.70 7.20 9.22
N SER A 100 23.26 7.32 10.47
CA SER A 100 22.00 6.75 10.95
C SER A 100 20.79 7.39 10.26
N ALA A 101 20.80 8.70 10.09
CA ALA A 101 19.72 9.40 9.37
C ALA A 101 19.62 8.95 7.91
N LEU A 102 20.74 8.80 7.21
CA LEU A 102 20.77 8.28 5.85
C LEU A 102 20.27 6.84 5.77
N ALA A 103 20.69 5.98 6.69
CA ALA A 103 20.24 4.59 6.76
C ALA A 103 18.73 4.51 7.01
N ASN A 104 18.21 5.30 7.93
CA ASN A 104 16.77 5.37 8.24
C ASN A 104 15.95 5.89 7.04
N MET A 105 16.43 6.92 6.34
CA MET A 105 15.78 7.42 5.13
C MET A 105 15.74 6.37 4.03
N ARG A 106 16.82 5.64 3.83
CA ARG A 106 16.90 4.56 2.85
C ARG A 106 15.94 3.43 3.19
N GLU A 107 15.91 3.01 4.45
CA GLU A 107 14.98 1.99 4.94
C GLU A 107 13.52 2.39 4.72
N LEU A 108 13.14 3.61 5.09
CA LEU A 108 11.78 4.12 4.89
C LEU A 108 11.42 4.19 3.39
N ALA A 109 12.34 4.62 2.54
CA ALA A 109 12.15 4.64 1.10
C ALA A 109 11.93 3.23 0.52
N GLU A 110 12.69 2.25 0.98
CA GLU A 110 12.50 0.85 0.61
C GLU A 110 11.15 0.30 1.07
N MET A 111 10.71 0.64 2.28
CA MET A 111 9.39 0.26 2.80
C MET A 111 8.26 0.85 1.97
N VAL A 112 8.36 2.11 1.55
CA VAL A 112 7.38 2.76 0.67
C VAL A 112 7.36 2.08 -0.70
N ALA A 113 8.52 1.84 -1.29
CA ALA A 113 8.64 1.17 -2.58
C ALA A 113 8.04 -0.25 -2.54
N LYS A 114 8.32 -0.99 -1.48
CA LYS A 114 7.77 -2.34 -1.26
C LYS A 114 6.24 -2.33 -1.13
N ALA A 115 5.69 -1.44 -0.31
CA ALA A 115 4.25 -1.31 -0.12
C ALA A 115 3.54 -0.97 -1.42
N ASN A 116 4.09 -0.04 -2.21
CA ASN A 116 3.55 0.31 -3.52
C ASN A 116 3.65 -0.86 -4.50
N SER A 117 4.78 -1.55 -4.56
CA SER A 117 4.99 -2.71 -5.44
C SER A 117 4.01 -3.83 -5.13
N GLU A 118 3.82 -4.17 -3.88
CA GLU A 118 2.88 -5.22 -3.46
C GLU A 118 1.44 -4.89 -3.85
N ALA A 119 1.00 -3.64 -3.66
CA ALA A 119 -0.33 -3.20 -4.07
C ALA A 119 -0.49 -3.21 -5.59
N PHE A 120 0.51 -2.74 -6.33
CA PHE A 120 0.52 -2.77 -7.79
C PHE A 120 0.52 -4.19 -8.36
N ASP A 121 1.26 -5.11 -7.76
CA ASP A 121 1.34 -6.49 -8.21
C ASP A 121 -0.02 -7.18 -8.16
N VAL A 122 -0.82 -6.92 -7.13
CA VAL A 122 -2.21 -7.43 -7.03
C VAL A 122 -3.06 -6.90 -8.17
N ILE A 123 -2.97 -5.61 -8.46
CA ILE A 123 -3.73 -4.97 -9.55
C ILE A 123 -3.27 -5.48 -10.91
N ASN A 124 -1.96 -5.54 -11.14
CA ASN A 124 -1.37 -6.03 -12.40
C ASN A 124 -1.76 -7.48 -12.68
N LYS A 125 -1.70 -8.32 -11.66
CA LYS A 125 -2.14 -9.71 -11.76
C LYS A 125 -3.61 -9.80 -12.15
N ARG A 126 -4.47 -8.98 -11.53
CA ARG A 126 -5.89 -8.96 -11.86
C ARG A 126 -6.15 -8.45 -13.28
N VAL A 127 -5.45 -7.44 -13.72
CA VAL A 127 -5.53 -6.94 -15.11
C VAL A 127 -5.15 -8.04 -16.10
N ALA A 128 -4.06 -8.76 -15.86
CA ALA A 128 -3.63 -9.88 -16.70
C ALA A 128 -4.70 -10.99 -16.76
N GLU A 129 -5.27 -11.37 -15.61
CA GLU A 129 -6.36 -12.34 -15.55
C GLU A 129 -7.61 -11.84 -16.30
N SER A 130 -7.94 -10.56 -16.20
CA SER A 130 -9.07 -9.96 -16.93
C SER A 130 -8.88 -10.02 -18.44
N LEU A 131 -7.67 -9.78 -18.91
CA LEU A 131 -7.33 -9.88 -20.34
C LEU A 131 -7.43 -11.34 -20.83
N ASP A 132 -7.00 -12.29 -20.05
CA ASP A 132 -7.13 -13.72 -20.36
C ASP A 132 -8.61 -14.14 -20.39
N GLU A 133 -9.40 -13.69 -19.43
CA GLU A 133 -10.86 -13.94 -19.39
C GLU A 133 -11.56 -13.34 -20.61
N LEU A 134 -11.18 -12.14 -21.02
CA LEU A 134 -11.71 -11.48 -22.22
C LEU A 134 -11.34 -12.25 -23.49
N ARG A 135 -10.09 -12.70 -23.58
CA ARG A 135 -9.63 -13.52 -24.70
C ARG A 135 -10.41 -14.82 -24.81
N ASP A 136 -10.64 -15.48 -23.71
CA ASP A 136 -11.41 -16.73 -23.66
C ASP A 136 -12.87 -16.52 -24.04
N MET A 137 -13.48 -15.40 -23.67
CA MET A 137 -14.83 -15.03 -24.09
C MET A 137 -14.94 -14.78 -25.59
N ILE A 138 -13.90 -14.21 -26.21
CA ILE A 138 -13.85 -13.98 -27.64
C ILE A 138 -13.63 -15.28 -28.41
N LYS A 139 -12.78 -16.17 -27.91
CA LYS A 139 -12.48 -17.47 -28.55
C LYS A 139 -13.59 -18.50 -28.46
N LYS A 140 -14.45 -18.42 -27.46
CA LYS A 140 -15.59 -19.31 -27.26
C LYS A 140 -16.89 -18.51 -27.32
N PRO A 141 -17.39 -18.18 -28.53
CA PRO A 141 -18.68 -17.50 -28.61
C PRO A 141 -19.78 -18.37 -27.99
N ALA A 142 -20.61 -17.73 -27.13
CA ALA A 142 -21.71 -18.39 -26.49
C ALA A 142 -22.67 -18.99 -27.52
N GLY A 143 -22.93 -20.32 -27.47
CA GLY A 143 -23.85 -21.00 -28.34
C GLY A 143 -23.24 -21.94 -29.40
N ARG A 144 -21.92 -22.09 -29.47
CA ARG A 144 -21.27 -23.17 -30.21
C ARG A 144 -20.93 -24.32 -29.26
N LYS A 145 -21.72 -25.36 -29.39
CA LYS A 145 -21.36 -26.65 -28.84
C LYS A 145 -20.18 -27.25 -29.60
#